data_e638627cd97bd62a5163ba83710c16da
#
_entry.id   e638627cd97bd62a5163ba83710c16da
#
_cell.length_a   1.000
_cell.length_b   1.000
_cell.length_c   1.000
_cell.angle_alpha   90.00
_cell.angle_beta   90.00
_cell.angle_gamma   90.00
#
_symmetry.space_group_name_H-M   'P 1'
#
loop_
_entity.id
_entity.type
_entity.pdbx_description
1 polymer ?
#
loop_
_entity_poly.entity_id
_entity_poly.type
_entity_poly.pdbx_seq_one_letter_code
_entity_poly.pdbx_strand_id
1 'polypeptide(L)'
;MSMILAVAISSCDRAEEPLLTDADPSSAKTTAEATKTFDDVAVMTEEAVIQYIENPEYDTYTFGECVTLIVDSVNTKITFDLGNAGCTGLDGITRKGKIIADYNGMPREAGSTLSITLENFSVDGYRVSGNFTYNAIAENASGDLELAYSVSDGEYIEPDGDVLTFSCFRTFTWTAGMASENLYDDVFTTSGGFTAGLNGDIYTGETKEEIVLASTCWADGIYYPTSGTWELIFPDGIYRAIDYGSGDCDKTVVVTIGGRDYTYQLP
;
A
#
# COMPACT_ATOMS: atom_id res chain seq x y z
N MET A 1 82.41 -1.54 8.16
CA MET A 1 81.48 -1.58 7.00
C MET A 1 80.06 -2.02 7.53
N SER A 2 79.27 -1.06 7.93
CA SER A 2 77.93 -1.30 8.53
C SER A 2 76.89 -1.23 7.43
N MET A 3 76.16 -2.31 7.26
CA MET A 3 75.10 -2.46 6.26
C MET A 3 73.79 -2.06 6.93
N ILE A 4 73.25 -0.90 6.50
CA ILE A 4 71.94 -0.43 6.97
C ILE A 4 70.84 -1.13 6.09
N LEU A 5 70.04 -1.93 6.78
CA LEU A 5 68.90 -2.59 6.17
C LEU A 5 67.70 -1.63 6.19
N ALA A 6 67.28 -1.12 5.02
CA ALA A 6 66.11 -0.28 4.90
C ALA A 6 64.83 -1.20 4.80
N VAL A 7 64.00 -1.14 5.82
CA VAL A 7 62.66 -1.78 5.79
C VAL A 7 61.71 -0.83 5.12
N ALA A 8 61.26 -1.18 3.92
CA ALA A 8 60.14 -0.50 3.24
C ALA A 8 58.81 -0.93 3.89
N ILE A 9 58.17 -0.01 4.60
CA ILE A 9 56.80 -0.21 5.08
C ILE A 9 55.86 0.09 3.90
N SER A 10 55.33 -0.96 3.30
CA SER A 10 54.21 -0.87 2.34
C SER A 10 52.95 -0.51 3.13
N SER A 11 52.56 0.76 3.10
CA SER A 11 51.24 1.21 3.52
C SER A 11 50.26 0.68 2.49
N CYS A 12 49.41 -0.29 2.87
CA CYS A 12 48.18 -0.56 2.15
C CYS A 12 47.30 0.65 2.33
N ASP A 13 47.19 1.50 1.33
CA ASP A 13 46.09 2.43 1.17
C ASP A 13 44.80 1.56 1.10
N ARG A 14 44.12 1.53 2.22
CA ARG A 14 42.72 1.10 2.23
C ARG A 14 42.00 2.13 1.39
N ALA A 15 41.57 1.76 0.16
CA ALA A 15 40.64 2.57 -0.59
C ALA A 15 39.49 2.87 0.37
N GLU A 16 39.32 4.15 0.75
CA GLU A 16 38.11 4.60 1.40
C GLU A 16 36.96 4.22 0.45
N GLU A 17 36.12 3.29 0.91
CA GLU A 17 34.85 3.09 0.23
C GLU A 17 34.21 4.48 0.11
N PRO A 18 33.73 4.88 -1.08
CA PRO A 18 33.09 6.16 -1.24
C PRO A 18 31.99 6.23 -0.17
N LEU A 19 32.10 7.22 0.71
CA LEU A 19 31.06 7.58 1.66
C LEU A 19 29.78 7.65 0.81
N LEU A 20 28.82 6.73 1.07
CA LEU A 20 27.49 6.78 0.50
C LEU A 20 26.93 8.16 0.85
N THR A 21 27.07 9.11 -0.07
CA THR A 21 26.59 10.47 0.12
C THR A 21 25.08 10.38 0.15
N ASP A 22 24.51 10.64 1.34
CA ASP A 22 23.11 10.88 1.66
C ASP A 22 22.13 10.33 0.60
N ALA A 23 21.85 9.02 0.65
CA ALA A 23 20.71 8.49 -0.05
C ALA A 23 19.47 9.12 0.60
N ASP A 24 18.78 9.96 -0.14
CA ASP A 24 17.62 10.68 0.34
C ASP A 24 16.51 9.68 0.71
N PRO A 25 16.00 9.68 1.94
CA PRO A 25 14.94 8.79 2.37
C PRO A 25 13.56 9.16 1.81
N SER A 26 13.42 10.29 1.13
CA SER A 26 12.14 10.79 0.62
C SER A 26 11.47 9.79 -0.32
N SER A 27 12.22 9.17 -1.23
CA SER A 27 11.67 8.19 -2.18
C SER A 27 11.04 6.97 -1.48
N ALA A 28 11.66 6.45 -0.44
CA ALA A 28 11.11 5.33 0.32
C ALA A 28 9.88 5.76 1.15
N LYS A 29 9.90 6.98 1.71
CA LYS A 29 8.75 7.56 2.41
C LYS A 29 7.57 7.74 1.45
N THR A 30 7.74 8.41 0.29
CA THR A 30 6.70 8.57 -0.73
C THR A 30 6.19 7.21 -1.21
N THR A 31 7.06 6.19 -1.34
CA THR A 31 6.66 4.83 -1.69
C THR A 31 5.74 4.22 -0.62
N ALA A 32 6.06 4.38 0.66
CA ALA A 32 5.22 3.87 1.76
C ALA A 32 3.84 4.54 1.76
N GLU A 33 3.78 5.86 1.59
CA GLU A 33 2.53 6.63 1.51
C GLU A 33 1.69 6.22 0.29
N ALA A 34 2.31 6.09 -0.88
CA ALA A 34 1.64 5.67 -2.10
C ALA A 34 1.10 4.25 -2.00
N THR A 35 1.92 3.30 -1.55
CA THR A 35 1.52 1.89 -1.39
C THR A 35 0.32 1.78 -0.45
N LYS A 36 0.38 2.46 0.72
CA LYS A 36 -0.74 2.53 1.65
C LYS A 36 -1.99 3.11 0.98
N THR A 37 -1.86 4.19 0.22
CA THR A 37 -3.00 4.85 -0.42
C THR A 37 -3.67 3.95 -1.47
N PHE A 38 -2.89 3.22 -2.27
CA PHE A 38 -3.42 2.24 -3.21
C PHE A 38 -4.15 1.10 -2.50
N ASP A 39 -3.59 0.61 -1.39
CA ASP A 39 -4.20 -0.45 -0.60
C ASP A 39 -5.51 0.02 0.07
N ASP A 40 -5.54 1.23 0.64
CA ASP A 40 -6.76 1.81 1.22
C ASP A 40 -7.90 1.92 0.22
N VAL A 41 -7.62 2.46 -0.98
CA VAL A 41 -8.65 2.59 -2.02
C VAL A 41 -9.27 1.23 -2.32
N ALA A 42 -8.46 0.20 -2.41
CA ALA A 42 -8.91 -1.14 -2.73
C ALA A 42 -9.73 -1.76 -1.60
N VAL A 43 -9.20 -1.77 -0.37
CA VAL A 43 -9.85 -2.36 0.81
C VAL A 43 -11.16 -1.63 1.13
N MET A 44 -11.15 -0.30 1.19
CA MET A 44 -12.35 0.48 1.50
C MET A 44 -13.44 0.31 0.43
N THR A 45 -13.05 0.18 -0.84
CA THR A 45 -14.03 -0.05 -1.92
C THR A 45 -14.63 -1.45 -1.81
N GLU A 46 -13.81 -2.46 -1.53
CA GLU A 46 -14.28 -3.82 -1.32
C GLU A 46 -15.30 -3.88 -0.18
N GLU A 47 -14.98 -3.31 0.97
CA GLU A 47 -15.88 -3.25 2.12
C GLU A 47 -17.18 -2.52 1.81
N ALA A 48 -17.12 -1.37 1.13
CA ALA A 48 -18.30 -0.62 0.77
C ALA A 48 -19.19 -1.39 -0.22
N VAL A 49 -18.61 -2.18 -1.13
CA VAL A 49 -19.36 -3.08 -2.03
C VAL A 49 -20.03 -4.21 -1.25
N ILE A 50 -19.32 -4.85 -0.29
CA ILE A 50 -19.90 -5.89 0.58
C ILE A 50 -21.07 -5.32 1.37
N GLN A 51 -20.89 -4.19 2.06
CA GLN A 51 -21.93 -3.53 2.84
C GLN A 51 -23.15 -3.20 2.00
N TYR A 52 -22.97 -2.69 0.78
CA TYR A 52 -24.09 -2.42 -0.14
C TYR A 52 -24.84 -3.69 -0.55
N ILE A 53 -24.13 -4.78 -0.86
CA ILE A 53 -24.77 -6.03 -1.29
C ILE A 53 -25.58 -6.64 -0.15
N GLU A 54 -25.03 -6.63 1.07
CA GLU A 54 -25.69 -7.19 2.27
C GLU A 54 -26.86 -6.32 2.75
N ASN A 55 -26.71 -5.01 2.68
CA ASN A 55 -27.74 -4.07 3.11
C ASN A 55 -27.80 -2.82 2.20
N PRO A 56 -28.57 -2.87 1.11
CA PRO A 56 -28.69 -1.75 0.16
C PRO A 56 -29.22 -0.43 0.73
N GLU A 57 -29.82 -0.45 1.93
CA GLU A 57 -30.29 0.75 2.64
C GLU A 57 -29.21 1.35 3.55
N TYR A 58 -28.04 0.70 3.64
CA TYR A 58 -26.94 1.17 4.47
C TYR A 58 -26.22 2.33 3.79
N ASP A 59 -26.18 3.47 4.46
CA ASP A 59 -25.35 4.58 4.02
C ASP A 59 -23.87 4.19 4.24
N THR A 60 -23.08 4.25 3.18
CA THR A 60 -21.69 3.80 3.17
C THR A 60 -20.79 4.72 3.99
N TYR A 61 -20.85 4.61 5.29
CA TYR A 61 -20.09 5.43 6.25
C TYR A 61 -18.57 5.33 6.08
N THR A 62 -18.07 4.27 5.44
CA THR A 62 -16.63 4.12 5.15
C THR A 62 -16.06 5.36 4.45
N PHE A 63 -16.78 5.93 3.48
CA PHE A 63 -16.37 7.14 2.77
C PHE A 63 -16.95 8.45 3.36
N GLY A 64 -17.74 8.38 4.43
CA GLY A 64 -18.42 9.52 5.05
C GLY A 64 -19.84 9.74 4.55
N GLU A 65 -20.64 10.49 5.32
CA GLU A 65 -22.06 10.76 5.05
C GLU A 65 -22.32 11.62 3.78
N CYS A 66 -21.28 12.20 3.21
CA CYS A 66 -21.37 13.08 2.03
C CYS A 66 -21.20 12.33 0.71
N VAL A 67 -20.94 11.02 0.71
CA VAL A 67 -20.84 10.22 -0.50
C VAL A 67 -22.23 10.06 -1.16
N THR A 68 -22.27 10.15 -2.49
CA THR A 68 -23.47 9.82 -3.25
C THR A 68 -23.25 8.48 -3.94
N LEU A 69 -24.11 7.52 -3.63
CA LEU A 69 -24.06 6.19 -4.22
C LEU A 69 -24.88 6.17 -5.51
N ILE A 70 -24.28 5.73 -6.62
CA ILE A 70 -24.94 5.53 -7.90
C ILE A 70 -24.80 4.06 -8.28
N VAL A 71 -25.92 3.36 -8.36
CA VAL A 71 -25.97 1.91 -8.58
C VAL A 71 -26.54 1.58 -9.95
N ASP A 72 -25.80 0.81 -10.73
CA ASP A 72 -26.25 0.15 -11.95
C ASP A 72 -26.32 -1.36 -11.70
N SER A 73 -27.48 -1.82 -11.25
CA SER A 73 -27.71 -3.23 -10.95
C SER A 73 -27.73 -4.14 -12.17
N VAL A 74 -27.91 -3.59 -13.38
CA VAL A 74 -27.88 -4.36 -14.63
C VAL A 74 -26.47 -4.76 -15.00
N ASN A 75 -25.50 -3.86 -14.75
CA ASN A 75 -24.10 -4.06 -15.06
C ASN A 75 -23.27 -4.40 -13.83
N THR A 76 -23.87 -4.66 -12.66
CA THR A 76 -23.19 -4.94 -11.39
C THR A 76 -22.10 -3.90 -11.08
N LYS A 77 -22.48 -2.62 -11.16
CA LYS A 77 -21.60 -1.49 -11.01
C LYS A 77 -22.09 -0.54 -9.92
N ILE A 78 -21.19 -0.11 -9.06
CA ILE A 78 -21.42 0.90 -8.03
C ILE A 78 -20.44 2.05 -8.23
N THR A 79 -20.94 3.27 -8.21
CA THR A 79 -20.10 4.47 -8.22
C THR A 79 -20.28 5.21 -6.90
N PHE A 80 -19.18 5.41 -6.18
CA PHE A 80 -19.08 6.25 -5.00
C PHE A 80 -18.65 7.65 -5.47
N ASP A 81 -19.59 8.59 -5.53
CA ASP A 81 -19.32 9.97 -5.92
C ASP A 81 -19.06 10.83 -4.66
N LEU A 82 -17.82 11.19 -4.43
CA LEU A 82 -17.34 11.98 -3.30
C LEU A 82 -17.38 13.49 -3.58
N GLY A 83 -17.80 13.84 -4.79
CA GLY A 83 -17.93 15.21 -5.24
C GLY A 83 -16.59 15.96 -5.40
N ASN A 84 -16.68 17.17 -5.93
CA ASN A 84 -15.50 18.03 -6.15
C ASN A 84 -15.09 18.79 -4.87
N ALA A 85 -16.01 19.01 -3.94
CA ALA A 85 -15.72 19.65 -2.66
C ALA A 85 -14.92 18.70 -1.73
N GLY A 86 -15.17 17.41 -1.85
CA GLY A 86 -14.60 16.36 -1.04
C GLY A 86 -15.53 15.88 0.05
N CYS A 87 -15.34 14.63 0.42
CA CYS A 87 -16.03 13.93 1.49
C CYS A 87 -15.00 13.43 2.51
N THR A 88 -15.18 13.78 3.78
CA THR A 88 -14.30 13.34 4.85
C THR A 88 -14.89 12.09 5.49
N GLY A 89 -14.15 10.99 5.44
CA GLY A 89 -14.52 9.73 6.06
C GLY A 89 -14.40 9.74 7.58
N LEU A 90 -14.79 8.64 8.22
CA LEU A 90 -14.64 8.44 9.66
C LEU A 90 -13.18 8.41 10.11
N ASP A 91 -12.28 8.05 9.18
CA ASP A 91 -10.83 8.08 9.36
C ASP A 91 -10.23 9.50 9.36
N GLY A 92 -11.06 10.52 9.16
CA GLY A 92 -10.64 11.92 9.07
C GLY A 92 -9.99 12.31 7.73
N ILE A 93 -9.87 11.36 6.79
CA ILE A 93 -9.25 11.57 5.48
C ILE A 93 -10.28 12.15 4.51
N THR A 94 -9.91 13.22 3.79
CA THR A 94 -10.77 13.84 2.80
C THR A 94 -10.49 13.32 1.41
N ARG A 95 -11.50 12.70 0.79
CA ARG A 95 -11.42 12.15 -0.56
C ARG A 95 -12.33 12.93 -1.51
N LYS A 96 -11.93 13.07 -2.77
CA LYS A 96 -12.69 13.76 -3.84
C LYS A 96 -12.75 12.91 -5.09
N GLY A 97 -13.68 13.23 -6.00
CA GLY A 97 -13.84 12.53 -7.26
C GLY A 97 -14.72 11.31 -7.14
N LYS A 98 -14.43 10.28 -7.91
CA LYS A 98 -15.27 9.07 -7.95
C LYS A 98 -14.43 7.81 -7.88
N ILE A 99 -14.99 6.82 -7.21
CA ILE A 99 -14.53 5.44 -7.23
C ILE A 99 -15.62 4.63 -7.93
N ILE A 100 -15.25 3.90 -8.98
CA ILE A 100 -16.17 3.08 -9.77
C ILE A 100 -15.78 1.62 -9.56
N ALA A 101 -16.68 0.85 -8.99
CA ALA A 101 -16.52 -0.57 -8.69
C ALA A 101 -17.40 -1.41 -9.63
N ASP A 102 -16.79 -2.25 -10.45
CA ASP A 102 -17.45 -3.30 -11.22
C ASP A 102 -17.19 -4.62 -10.51
N TYR A 103 -18.24 -5.36 -10.14
CA TYR A 103 -18.10 -6.58 -9.37
C TYR A 103 -18.87 -7.76 -9.97
N ASN A 104 -18.39 -8.97 -9.70
CA ASN A 104 -19.06 -10.22 -10.06
C ASN A 104 -19.01 -11.18 -8.87
N GLY A 105 -20.19 -11.48 -8.31
CA GLY A 105 -20.30 -12.22 -7.06
C GLY A 105 -20.11 -11.35 -5.82
N MET A 106 -20.27 -11.96 -4.65
CA MET A 106 -19.93 -11.33 -3.36
C MET A 106 -18.41 -11.27 -3.25
N PRO A 107 -17.80 -10.09 -3.02
CA PRO A 107 -16.38 -10.02 -2.72
C PRO A 107 -16.01 -10.99 -1.58
N ARG A 108 -14.80 -11.52 -1.61
CA ARG A 108 -14.31 -12.56 -0.68
C ARG A 108 -15.00 -13.93 -0.79
N GLU A 109 -15.88 -14.16 -1.75
CA GLU A 109 -16.31 -15.51 -2.12
C GLU A 109 -15.44 -16.06 -3.25
N ALA A 110 -15.04 -17.32 -3.17
CA ALA A 110 -14.20 -17.94 -4.17
C ALA A 110 -14.77 -17.80 -5.59
N GLY A 111 -13.99 -17.26 -6.51
CA GLY A 111 -14.37 -16.98 -7.89
C GLY A 111 -15.02 -15.60 -8.11
N SER A 112 -15.21 -14.79 -7.06
CA SER A 112 -15.66 -13.41 -7.22
C SER A 112 -14.54 -12.51 -7.78
N THR A 113 -14.94 -11.42 -8.42
CA THR A 113 -14.03 -10.41 -8.96
C THR A 113 -14.54 -9.01 -8.62
N LEU A 114 -13.61 -8.10 -8.35
CA LEU A 114 -13.85 -6.68 -8.17
C LEU A 114 -12.82 -5.89 -8.97
N SER A 115 -13.29 -5.01 -9.85
CA SER A 115 -12.44 -4.08 -10.59
C SER A 115 -12.79 -2.66 -10.19
N ILE A 116 -11.76 -1.84 -9.88
CA ILE A 116 -11.93 -0.47 -9.43
C ILE A 116 -11.23 0.47 -10.39
N THR A 117 -11.93 1.52 -10.80
CA THR A 117 -11.37 2.64 -11.56
C THR A 117 -11.65 3.95 -10.84
N LEU A 118 -10.75 4.93 -11.00
CA LEU A 118 -10.80 6.22 -10.34
C LEU A 118 -11.04 7.34 -11.36
N GLU A 119 -11.97 8.25 -11.07
CA GLU A 119 -12.21 9.44 -11.89
C GLU A 119 -11.98 10.72 -11.08
N ASN A 120 -10.97 11.51 -11.47
CA ASN A 120 -10.60 12.77 -10.80
C ASN A 120 -10.40 12.61 -9.29
N PHE A 121 -9.88 11.45 -8.89
CA PHE A 121 -9.80 11.07 -7.50
C PHE A 121 -8.58 11.69 -6.80
N SER A 122 -8.78 12.08 -5.56
CA SER A 122 -7.70 12.55 -4.69
C SER A 122 -7.97 12.22 -3.23
N VAL A 123 -6.89 12.07 -2.47
CA VAL A 123 -6.86 11.81 -1.02
C VAL A 123 -6.01 12.90 -0.37
N ASP A 124 -6.59 13.73 0.50
CA ASP A 124 -5.91 14.84 1.22
C ASP A 124 -5.05 15.75 0.32
N GLY A 125 -5.48 15.94 -0.94
CA GLY A 125 -4.79 16.77 -1.93
C GLY A 125 -3.82 16.02 -2.84
N TYR A 126 -3.47 14.77 -2.54
CA TYR A 126 -2.71 13.88 -3.42
C TYR A 126 -3.65 13.31 -4.48
N ARG A 127 -3.31 13.46 -5.76
CA ARG A 127 -4.11 12.86 -6.84
C ARG A 127 -3.68 11.42 -7.05
N VAL A 128 -4.68 10.53 -7.19
CA VAL A 128 -4.46 9.10 -7.36
C VAL A 128 -5.22 8.63 -8.60
N SER A 129 -4.55 7.86 -9.44
CA SER A 129 -5.15 7.17 -10.58
C SER A 129 -4.64 5.74 -10.67
N GLY A 130 -5.32 4.91 -11.46
CA GLY A 130 -4.95 3.51 -11.67
C GLY A 130 -6.16 2.62 -11.88
N ASN A 131 -5.88 1.40 -12.33
CA ASN A 131 -6.86 0.33 -12.47
C ASN A 131 -6.52 -0.77 -11.45
N PHE A 132 -7.49 -1.11 -10.62
CA PHE A 132 -7.32 -2.10 -9.57
C PHE A 132 -8.14 -3.34 -9.88
N THR A 133 -7.61 -4.50 -9.55
CA THR A 133 -8.39 -5.75 -9.62
C THR A 133 -8.17 -6.58 -8.36
N TYR A 134 -9.26 -7.11 -7.85
CA TYR A 134 -9.32 -8.14 -6.82
C TYR A 134 -9.98 -9.37 -7.40
N ASN A 135 -9.36 -10.53 -7.22
CA ASN A 135 -9.95 -11.79 -7.61
C ASN A 135 -9.82 -12.76 -6.42
N ALA A 136 -10.94 -13.17 -5.84
CA ALA A 136 -10.95 -14.22 -4.84
C ALA A 136 -10.66 -15.56 -5.53
N ILE A 137 -9.50 -16.16 -5.25
CA ILE A 137 -9.02 -17.33 -5.97
C ILE A 137 -9.68 -18.58 -5.41
N ALA A 138 -9.27 -18.97 -4.22
CA ALA A 138 -9.73 -20.17 -3.50
C ALA A 138 -9.17 -20.16 -2.07
N GLU A 139 -9.67 -21.06 -1.23
CA GLU A 139 -9.03 -21.36 0.02
C GLU A 139 -7.73 -22.15 -0.20
N ASN A 140 -6.68 -21.78 0.54
CA ASN A 140 -5.40 -22.48 0.54
C ASN A 140 -5.49 -23.79 1.36
N ALA A 141 -4.37 -24.50 1.51
CA ALA A 141 -4.34 -25.76 2.26
C ALA A 141 -4.63 -25.59 3.78
N SER A 142 -4.50 -24.37 4.30
CA SER A 142 -4.82 -24.02 5.70
C SER A 142 -6.29 -23.64 5.88
N GLY A 143 -7.03 -23.43 4.79
CA GLY A 143 -8.41 -22.96 4.80
C GLY A 143 -8.55 -21.45 4.74
N ASP A 144 -7.45 -20.72 4.50
CA ASP A 144 -7.45 -19.26 4.38
C ASP A 144 -7.77 -18.87 2.94
N LEU A 145 -8.61 -17.86 2.72
CA LEU A 145 -8.93 -17.37 1.38
C LEU A 145 -7.77 -16.54 0.80
N GLU A 146 -7.37 -16.89 -0.41
CA GLU A 146 -6.39 -16.13 -1.18
C GLU A 146 -7.07 -15.20 -2.19
N LEU A 147 -6.62 -13.94 -2.22
CA LEU A 147 -7.09 -12.88 -3.08
C LEU A 147 -5.93 -12.38 -3.94
N ALA A 148 -6.01 -12.54 -5.27
CA ALA A 148 -5.05 -11.91 -6.16
C ALA A 148 -5.41 -10.42 -6.30
N TYR A 149 -4.45 -9.55 -6.02
CA TYR A 149 -4.57 -8.11 -6.10
C TYR A 149 -3.57 -7.53 -7.10
N SER A 150 -4.03 -6.65 -7.95
CA SER A 150 -3.15 -5.91 -8.83
C SER A 150 -3.56 -4.47 -9.02
N VAL A 151 -2.56 -3.61 -9.24
CA VAL A 151 -2.71 -2.23 -9.72
C VAL A 151 -1.92 -2.10 -11.02
N SER A 152 -2.54 -1.54 -12.04
CA SER A 152 -1.88 -1.14 -13.28
C SER A 152 -2.09 0.34 -13.56
N ASP A 153 -1.11 0.96 -14.23
CA ASP A 153 -1.14 2.38 -14.60
C ASP A 153 -1.41 3.31 -13.39
N GLY A 154 -0.90 2.91 -12.22
CA GLY A 154 -1.04 3.69 -10.99
C GLY A 154 -0.18 4.94 -11.03
N GLU A 155 -0.75 6.07 -10.61
CA GLU A 155 -0.04 7.31 -10.36
C GLU A 155 -0.45 7.87 -9.00
N TYR A 156 0.53 8.26 -8.21
CA TYR A 156 0.38 9.00 -6.97
C TYR A 156 1.09 10.34 -7.15
N ILE A 157 0.32 11.43 -7.16
CA ILE A 157 0.83 12.76 -7.53
C ILE A 157 0.74 13.66 -6.32
N GLU A 158 1.89 14.08 -5.84
CA GLU A 158 2.02 14.98 -4.70
C GLU A 158 1.50 16.40 -5.03
N PRO A 159 1.11 17.20 -4.02
CA PRO A 159 0.59 18.56 -4.24
C PRO A 159 1.57 19.50 -4.93
N ASP A 160 2.87 19.28 -4.83
CA ASP A 160 3.95 20.03 -5.52
C ASP A 160 4.15 19.58 -6.96
N GLY A 161 3.58 18.46 -7.35
CA GLY A 161 3.56 17.96 -8.72
C GLY A 161 4.49 16.76 -8.97
N ASP A 162 5.23 16.30 -7.97
CA ASP A 162 6.03 15.08 -8.11
C ASP A 162 5.11 13.88 -8.34
N VAL A 163 5.52 12.99 -9.26
CA VAL A 163 4.72 11.84 -9.68
C VAL A 163 5.45 10.56 -9.35
N LEU A 164 4.81 9.73 -8.54
CA LEU A 164 5.20 8.33 -8.37
C LEU A 164 4.30 7.46 -9.25
N THR A 165 4.90 6.75 -10.22
CA THR A 165 4.19 5.71 -10.98
C THR A 165 4.23 4.39 -10.21
N PHE A 166 3.17 3.59 -10.33
CA PHE A 166 3.02 2.36 -9.53
C PHE A 166 2.31 1.26 -10.29
N SER A 167 2.84 0.05 -10.18
CA SER A 167 2.15 -1.17 -10.58
C SER A 167 2.49 -2.30 -9.63
N CYS A 168 1.53 -3.14 -9.29
CA CYS A 168 1.79 -4.27 -8.40
C CYS A 168 1.02 -5.52 -8.83
N PHE A 169 1.55 -6.66 -8.38
CA PHE A 169 0.84 -7.93 -8.32
C PHE A 169 1.17 -8.58 -6.98
N ARG A 170 0.15 -8.77 -6.14
CA ARG A 170 0.28 -9.29 -4.78
C ARG A 170 -0.81 -10.32 -4.51
N THR A 171 -0.56 -11.17 -3.54
CA THR A 171 -1.57 -12.06 -2.95
C THR A 171 -1.87 -11.56 -1.54
N PHE A 172 -3.14 -11.33 -1.27
CA PHE A 172 -3.64 -11.18 0.09
C PHE A 172 -4.18 -12.53 0.55
N THR A 173 -3.85 -12.91 1.75
CA THR A 173 -4.37 -14.12 2.40
C THR A 173 -5.17 -13.69 3.62
N TRP A 174 -6.44 -14.01 3.66
CA TRP A 174 -7.33 -13.71 4.79
C TRP A 174 -7.16 -14.79 5.85
N THR A 175 -6.36 -14.49 6.88
CA THR A 175 -5.87 -15.45 7.87
C THR A 175 -6.69 -15.50 9.15
N ALA A 176 -7.51 -14.47 9.41
CA ALA A 176 -8.44 -14.45 10.56
C ALA A 176 -9.67 -13.59 10.23
N GLY A 177 -10.78 -13.83 10.94
CA GLY A 177 -12.04 -13.09 10.79
C GLY A 177 -13.06 -13.75 9.89
N MET A 178 -12.70 -14.65 8.97
CA MET A 178 -13.60 -15.27 7.98
C MET A 178 -14.87 -15.90 8.56
N ALA A 179 -14.86 -16.33 9.82
CA ALA A 179 -16.00 -17.00 10.46
C ALA A 179 -16.95 -16.01 11.16
N SER A 180 -16.65 -14.73 11.15
CA SER A 180 -17.43 -13.67 11.80
C SER A 180 -18.06 -12.74 10.78
N GLU A 181 -19.12 -12.02 11.18
CA GLU A 181 -19.70 -10.91 10.42
C GLU A 181 -19.07 -9.56 10.82
N ASN A 182 -18.05 -9.59 11.69
CA ASN A 182 -17.40 -8.40 12.20
C ASN A 182 -16.16 -8.06 11.37
N LEU A 183 -16.24 -7.04 10.55
CA LEU A 183 -15.11 -6.58 9.72
C LEU A 183 -13.89 -6.07 10.53
N TYR A 184 -14.04 -5.84 11.84
CA TYR A 184 -12.96 -5.35 12.71
C TYR A 184 -12.17 -6.45 13.41
N ASP A 185 -12.33 -7.71 13.03
CA ASP A 185 -11.49 -8.82 13.50
C ASP A 185 -10.75 -9.54 12.36
N ASP A 186 -10.82 -8.97 11.17
CA ASP A 186 -10.13 -9.47 10.00
C ASP A 186 -8.63 -9.24 10.09
N VAL A 187 -7.86 -10.24 9.68
CA VAL A 187 -6.42 -10.13 9.50
C VAL A 187 -6.06 -10.65 8.12
N PHE A 188 -5.33 -9.82 7.39
CA PHE A 188 -4.77 -10.19 6.09
C PHE A 188 -3.25 -10.16 6.16
N THR A 189 -2.62 -11.14 5.53
CA THR A 189 -1.21 -11.03 5.17
C THR A 189 -1.09 -10.78 3.68
N THR A 190 -0.08 -10.02 3.26
CA THR A 190 0.18 -9.80 1.84
C THR A 190 1.63 -10.11 1.48
N SER A 191 1.80 -10.77 0.34
CA SER A 191 3.09 -11.07 -0.26
C SER A 191 3.08 -10.77 -1.75
N GLY A 192 4.27 -10.61 -2.35
CA GLY A 192 4.45 -10.29 -3.77
C GLY A 192 5.32 -9.08 -3.96
N GLY A 193 5.06 -8.28 -5.00
CA GLY A 193 5.91 -7.15 -5.32
C GLY A 193 5.20 -6.04 -6.08
N PHE A 194 5.94 -4.95 -6.26
CA PHE A 194 5.54 -3.81 -7.06
C PHE A 194 6.72 -3.26 -7.86
N THR A 195 6.40 -2.50 -8.89
CA THR A 195 7.34 -1.63 -9.61
C THR A 195 6.89 -0.19 -9.41
N ALA A 196 7.80 0.68 -9.05
CA ALA A 196 7.55 2.11 -8.89
C ALA A 196 8.57 2.93 -9.67
N GLY A 197 8.16 4.14 -10.06
CA GLY A 197 9.04 5.11 -10.71
C GLY A 197 8.85 6.47 -10.07
N LEU A 198 9.93 7.09 -9.58
CA LEU A 198 9.93 8.42 -8.98
C LEU A 198 11.17 9.19 -9.43
N ASN A 199 10.98 10.43 -9.91
CA ASN A 199 12.06 11.33 -10.32
C ASN A 199 13.03 10.74 -11.38
N GLY A 200 12.52 9.81 -12.22
CA GLY A 200 13.30 9.16 -13.28
C GLY A 200 13.98 7.86 -12.87
N ASP A 201 13.99 7.52 -11.60
CA ASP A 201 14.44 6.22 -11.09
C ASP A 201 13.26 5.22 -11.13
N ILE A 202 13.53 4.05 -11.71
CA ILE A 202 12.61 2.92 -11.68
C ILE A 202 13.19 1.87 -10.73
N TYR A 203 12.40 1.41 -9.79
CA TYR A 203 12.79 0.43 -8.78
C TYR A 203 11.66 -0.56 -8.50
N THR A 204 12.00 -1.65 -7.86
CA THR A 204 11.02 -2.66 -7.44
C THR A 204 10.98 -2.75 -5.92
N GLY A 205 9.82 -3.12 -5.39
CA GLY A 205 9.65 -3.53 -4.01
C GLY A 205 9.23 -4.99 -3.96
N GLU A 206 9.84 -5.75 -3.08
CA GLU A 206 9.50 -7.15 -2.83
C GLU A 206 9.25 -7.36 -1.33
N THR A 207 8.29 -8.22 -1.00
CA THR A 207 8.01 -8.59 0.38
C THR A 207 9.20 -9.38 0.94
N LYS A 208 9.87 -8.84 1.93
CA LYS A 208 10.94 -9.53 2.68
C LYS A 208 10.38 -10.27 3.88
N GLU A 209 9.48 -9.64 4.59
CA GLU A 209 8.64 -10.21 5.64
C GLU A 209 7.20 -9.90 5.30
N GLU A 210 6.29 -10.87 5.46
CA GLU A 210 4.88 -10.68 5.12
C GLU A 210 4.31 -9.43 5.77
N ILE A 211 3.64 -8.62 4.96
CA ILE A 211 2.98 -7.42 5.44
C ILE A 211 1.65 -7.82 6.06
N VAL A 212 1.42 -7.43 7.29
CA VAL A 212 0.20 -7.74 8.04
C VAL A 212 -0.70 -6.52 8.12
N LEU A 213 -1.95 -6.69 7.74
CA LEU A 213 -3.03 -5.71 7.87
C LEU A 213 -4.04 -6.28 8.87
N ALA A 214 -4.20 -5.60 10.00
CA ALA A 214 -5.15 -5.99 11.04
C ALA A 214 -6.29 -4.96 11.12
N SER A 215 -7.51 -5.35 10.80
CA SER A 215 -8.66 -4.46 10.81
C SER A 215 -9.08 -4.00 12.21
N THR A 216 -8.59 -4.67 13.26
CA THR A 216 -8.74 -4.20 14.65
C THR A 216 -8.22 -2.78 14.85
N CYS A 217 -7.22 -2.36 14.09
CA CYS A 217 -6.64 -1.01 14.15
C CYS A 217 -7.53 0.06 13.47
N TRP A 218 -8.46 -0.36 12.60
CA TRP A 218 -9.34 0.55 11.87
C TRP A 218 -10.38 1.22 12.79
N ALA A 219 -10.74 0.57 13.88
CA ALA A 219 -11.61 1.16 14.90
C ALA A 219 -11.00 2.44 15.52
N ASP A 220 -9.67 2.54 15.51
CA ASP A 220 -8.91 3.70 15.99
C ASP A 220 -8.51 4.66 14.84
N GLY A 221 -9.03 4.45 13.62
CA GLY A 221 -8.70 5.23 12.43
C GLY A 221 -7.29 4.97 11.88
N ILE A 222 -6.70 3.82 12.19
CA ILE A 222 -5.35 3.43 11.75
C ILE A 222 -5.47 2.34 10.68
N TYR A 223 -5.30 2.74 9.43
CA TYR A 223 -5.40 1.87 8.25
C TYR A 223 -4.03 1.53 7.65
N TYR A 224 -3.04 1.34 8.52
CA TYR A 224 -1.67 1.02 8.13
C TYR A 224 -1.36 -0.45 8.40
N PRO A 225 -0.40 -1.03 7.66
CA PRO A 225 0.17 -2.30 8.06
C PRO A 225 0.68 -2.24 9.49
N THR A 226 0.46 -3.31 10.25
CA THR A 226 0.91 -3.42 11.64
C THR A 226 2.28 -4.08 11.77
N SER A 227 2.71 -4.82 10.75
CA SER A 227 4.04 -5.41 10.70
C SER A 227 4.43 -5.82 9.29
N GLY A 228 5.68 -6.24 9.12
CA GLY A 228 6.25 -6.73 7.87
C GLY A 228 7.18 -5.72 7.22
N THR A 229 7.90 -6.18 6.19
CA THR A 229 8.98 -5.40 5.58
C THR A 229 8.96 -5.49 4.06
N TRP A 230 8.99 -4.34 3.38
CA TRP A 230 9.33 -4.23 1.96
C TRP A 230 10.84 -4.03 1.80
N GLU A 231 11.47 -4.80 0.93
CA GLU A 231 12.81 -4.51 0.40
C GLU A 231 12.67 -3.77 -0.92
N LEU A 232 13.34 -2.61 -1.03
CA LEU A 232 13.32 -1.79 -2.24
C LEU A 232 14.63 -1.96 -3.01
N ILE A 233 14.54 -2.30 -4.28
CA ILE A 233 15.67 -2.61 -5.17
C ILE A 233 15.81 -1.49 -6.19
N PHE A 234 16.74 -0.57 -5.92
CA PHE A 234 17.07 0.54 -6.78
C PHE A 234 18.26 0.22 -7.71
N PRO A 235 18.36 0.90 -8.88
CA PRO A 235 19.47 0.70 -9.81
C PRO A 235 20.86 1.04 -9.23
N ASP A 236 20.89 1.88 -8.20
CA ASP A 236 22.16 2.28 -7.53
C ASP A 236 22.74 1.18 -6.65
N GLY A 237 22.00 0.10 -6.41
CA GLY A 237 22.41 -1.05 -5.58
C GLY A 237 22.45 -0.74 -4.07
N ILE A 238 22.00 0.42 -3.62
CA ILE A 238 21.92 0.75 -2.21
C ILE A 238 20.72 0.03 -1.61
N TYR A 239 20.94 -0.73 -0.53
CA TYR A 239 19.87 -1.41 0.20
C TYR A 239 18.91 -0.39 0.82
N ARG A 240 17.62 -0.58 0.55
CA ARG A 240 16.55 0.17 1.19
C ARG A 240 15.45 -0.79 1.66
N ALA A 241 14.84 -0.47 2.79
CA ALA A 241 13.70 -1.23 3.31
C ALA A 241 12.70 -0.30 3.98
N ILE A 242 11.43 -0.73 4.00
CA ILE A 242 10.34 -0.09 4.76
C ILE A 242 9.82 -1.14 5.72
N ASP A 243 9.98 -0.91 7.01
CA ASP A 243 9.55 -1.78 8.10
C ASP A 243 8.37 -1.13 8.83
N TYR A 244 7.25 -1.86 8.93
CA TYR A 244 6.03 -1.44 9.59
C TYR A 244 5.95 -1.85 11.06
N GLY A 245 7.04 -2.37 11.64
CA GLY A 245 7.10 -2.72 13.06
C GLY A 245 6.65 -4.16 13.36
N SER A 246 6.13 -4.38 14.56
CA SER A 246 5.95 -5.72 15.14
C SER A 246 4.53 -6.05 15.59
N GLY A 247 3.52 -5.30 15.14
CA GLY A 247 2.11 -5.60 15.38
C GLY A 247 1.35 -4.51 16.13
N ASP A 248 1.94 -3.35 16.36
CA ASP A 248 1.26 -2.23 17.00
C ASP A 248 0.35 -1.47 16.01
N CYS A 249 -0.80 -1.00 16.51
CA CYS A 249 -1.67 -0.12 15.76
C CYS A 249 -1.13 1.31 15.80
N ASP A 250 -0.18 1.63 14.93
CA ASP A 250 0.38 2.97 14.84
C ASP A 250 0.65 3.38 13.38
N LYS A 251 1.18 4.57 13.20
CA LYS A 251 1.52 5.13 11.89
C LYS A 251 3.02 5.22 11.68
N THR A 252 3.78 4.51 12.48
CA THR A 252 5.25 4.58 12.49
C THR A 252 5.82 3.61 11.47
N VAL A 253 6.72 4.09 10.64
CA VAL A 253 7.54 3.23 9.76
C VAL A 253 9.01 3.54 9.98
N VAL A 254 9.84 2.52 9.87
CA VAL A 254 11.28 2.65 9.83
C VAL A 254 11.77 2.42 8.40
N VAL A 255 12.39 3.42 7.83
CA VAL A 255 13.05 3.33 6.52
C VAL A 255 14.54 3.11 6.74
N THR A 256 15.06 1.99 6.31
CA THR A 256 16.50 1.69 6.32
C THR A 256 17.12 2.03 4.96
N ILE A 257 18.21 2.80 4.93
CA ILE A 257 18.97 3.10 3.71
C ILE A 257 20.45 2.91 3.97
N GLY A 258 21.09 2.01 3.23
CA GLY A 258 22.53 1.76 3.36
C GLY A 258 22.95 1.40 4.80
N GLY A 259 22.05 0.78 5.57
CA GLY A 259 22.27 0.39 6.97
C GLY A 259 22.04 1.51 8.00
N ARG A 260 21.40 2.62 7.61
CA ARG A 260 20.94 3.67 8.52
C ARG A 260 19.43 3.69 8.59
N ASP A 261 18.88 3.84 9.79
CA ASP A 261 17.45 3.86 10.04
C ASP A 261 16.93 5.28 10.23
N TYR A 262 15.77 5.53 9.60
CA TYR A 262 15.04 6.78 9.67
C TYR A 262 13.58 6.46 10.06
N THR A 263 13.13 7.01 11.17
CA THR A 263 11.75 6.79 11.65
C THR A 263 10.84 7.91 11.17
N TYR A 264 9.71 7.54 10.58
CA TYR A 264 8.68 8.46 10.10
C TYR A 264 7.34 8.15 10.73
N GLN A 265 6.53 9.20 10.89
CA GLN A 265 5.10 9.09 11.08
C GLN A 265 4.43 9.33 9.73
N LEU A 266 3.68 8.34 9.25
CA LEU A 266 2.87 8.48 8.05
C LEU A 266 1.63 9.35 8.37
N PRO A 267 1.05 10.05 7.37
CA PRO A 267 -0.04 11.01 7.57
C PRO A 267 -1.36 10.41 8.07
#